data_c339fb255cea70455090d2f5256b3364
#
_entry.id   c339fb255cea70455090d2f5256b3364
#
_cell.length_a   1.000
_cell.length_b   1.000
_cell.length_c   1.000
_cell.angle_alpha   90.00
_cell.angle_beta   90.00
_cell.angle_gamma   90.00
#
_symmetry.space_group_name_H-M   'P 1'
#
loop_
_entity.id
_entity.type
_entity.pdbx_description
1 polymer ?
#
loop_
_entity_poly.entity_id
_entity_poly.type
_entity_poly.pdbx_seq_one_letter_code
_entity_poly.pdbx_strand_id
1 'polypeptide(L)'
;YASLHPDPIRCVLNYGGYTEGWATYSEMMSYYFSTLTKEQATLFQRNSSVILGLYALTDMGIHYDGWKLADAAAFFHTYGITDDATIEDIYDLIIADPANYLKYYIGYLEFLELKKNAVDKWGDNFTQMRFHKAVLDVGPASFDVIQKYVFK
;
A
#
# COMPACT_ATOMS: atom_id res chain seq x y z
N TYR A 1 -2.92 -13.30 13.93
CA TYR A 1 -3.92 -13.95 13.06
C TYR A 1 -3.57 -15.42 12.79
N ALA A 2 -2.36 -15.71 12.27
CA ALA A 2 -1.94 -17.07 11.90
C ALA A 2 -2.06 -18.08 13.07
N SER A 3 -1.73 -17.67 14.28
CA SER A 3 -1.84 -18.51 15.48
C SER A 3 -3.28 -18.84 15.90
N LEU A 4 -4.25 -18.08 15.42
CA LEU A 4 -5.68 -18.29 15.71
C LEU A 4 -6.40 -19.05 14.58
N HIS A 5 -5.74 -19.24 13.44
CA HIS A 5 -6.34 -19.90 12.30
C HIS A 5 -6.15 -21.44 12.39
N PRO A 6 -7.21 -22.23 12.14
CA PRO A 6 -7.14 -23.71 12.28
C PRO A 6 -6.27 -24.38 11.20
N ASP A 7 -5.98 -23.70 10.10
CA ASP A 7 -5.21 -24.25 8.98
C ASP A 7 -3.73 -23.87 9.07
N PRO A 8 -2.82 -24.84 9.38
CA PRO A 8 -1.39 -24.57 9.55
C PRO A 8 -0.69 -24.05 8.31
N ILE A 9 -1.21 -24.30 7.10
CA ILE A 9 -0.61 -23.82 5.85
C ILE A 9 -0.51 -22.30 5.82
N ARG A 10 -1.43 -21.60 6.47
CA ARG A 10 -1.43 -20.12 6.55
C ARG A 10 -0.25 -19.56 7.35
N CYS A 11 0.40 -20.34 8.18
CA CYS A 11 1.58 -19.94 8.92
C CYS A 11 2.83 -19.86 8.04
N VAL A 12 2.86 -20.55 6.90
CA VAL A 12 4.00 -20.63 5.98
C VAL A 12 3.79 -19.80 4.71
N LEU A 13 2.56 -19.34 4.45
CA LEU A 13 2.27 -18.47 3.30
C LEU A 13 2.57 -17.02 3.65
N ASN A 14 3.32 -16.36 2.76
CA ASN A 14 3.64 -14.95 2.88
C ASN A 14 2.91 -14.15 1.78
N TYR A 15 2.07 -13.23 2.20
CA TYR A 15 1.36 -12.30 1.32
C TYR A 15 1.78 -10.86 1.65
N GLY A 16 3.01 -10.49 1.25
CA GLY A 16 3.60 -9.18 1.53
C GLY A 16 2.70 -8.02 1.10
N GLY A 17 2.08 -8.11 -0.08
CA GLY A 17 1.12 -7.10 -0.55
C GLY A 17 -0.10 -6.93 0.37
N TYR A 18 -0.59 -8.01 1.00
CA TYR A 18 -1.65 -7.90 2.02
C TYR A 18 -1.12 -7.23 3.28
N THR A 19 0.01 -7.71 3.80
CA THR A 19 0.53 -7.26 5.11
C THR A 19 0.94 -5.80 5.06
N GLU A 20 1.77 -5.44 4.10
CA GLU A 20 2.26 -4.07 3.95
C GLU A 20 1.18 -3.13 3.40
N GLY A 21 0.35 -3.62 2.49
CA GLY A 21 -0.81 -2.86 1.99
C GLY A 21 -1.81 -2.54 3.08
N TRP A 22 -2.11 -3.48 4.00
CA TRP A 22 -2.96 -3.22 5.16
C TRP A 22 -2.35 -2.23 6.13
N ALA A 23 -1.04 -2.33 6.39
CA ALA A 23 -0.32 -1.39 7.23
C ALA A 23 -0.39 0.02 6.64
N THR A 24 -0.08 0.17 5.35
CA THR A 24 -0.15 1.44 4.62
C THR A 24 -1.58 2.00 4.59
N TYR A 25 -2.58 1.17 4.30
CA TYR A 25 -3.99 1.58 4.34
C TYR A 25 -4.38 2.09 5.73
N SER A 26 -3.96 1.41 6.78
CA SER A 26 -4.27 1.80 8.16
C SER A 26 -3.55 3.08 8.56
N GLU A 27 -2.29 3.27 8.15
CA GLU A 27 -1.54 4.52 8.34
C GLU A 27 -2.26 5.70 7.66
N MET A 28 -2.58 5.56 6.37
CA MET A 28 -3.28 6.60 5.61
C MET A 28 -4.64 6.98 6.22
N MET A 29 -5.35 6.00 6.78
CA MET A 29 -6.60 6.24 7.50
C MET A 29 -6.38 6.91 8.86
N SER A 30 -5.25 6.66 9.53
CA SER A 30 -4.98 7.18 10.88
C SER A 30 -4.94 8.71 10.94
N TYR A 31 -4.52 9.37 9.86
CA TYR A 31 -4.52 10.84 9.79
C TYR A 31 -5.90 11.46 10.08
N TYR A 32 -6.98 10.77 9.68
CA TYR A 32 -8.35 11.24 9.89
C TYR A 32 -8.91 10.98 11.30
N PHE A 33 -8.19 10.23 12.13
CA PHE A 33 -8.53 9.95 13.53
C PHE A 33 -7.61 10.68 14.52
N SER A 34 -6.72 11.54 14.02
CA SER A 34 -5.82 12.36 14.82
C SER A 34 -6.49 13.69 15.19
N THR A 35 -5.74 14.58 15.85
CA THR A 35 -6.17 15.95 16.19
C THR A 35 -6.08 16.92 15.00
N LEU A 36 -5.74 16.45 13.80
CA LEU A 36 -5.64 17.26 12.59
C LEU A 36 -7.04 17.67 12.09
N THR A 37 -7.11 18.85 11.42
CA THR A 37 -8.31 19.16 10.65
C THR A 37 -8.43 18.19 9.45
N LYS A 38 -9.62 18.10 8.86
CA LYS A 38 -9.85 17.25 7.68
C LYS A 38 -8.92 17.62 6.52
N GLU A 39 -8.69 18.91 6.32
CA GLU A 39 -7.82 19.44 5.27
C GLU A 39 -6.35 19.05 5.51
N GLN A 40 -5.89 19.19 6.76
CA GLN A 40 -4.55 18.76 7.17
C GLN A 40 -4.37 17.26 7.01
N ALA A 41 -5.32 16.46 7.50
CA ALA A 41 -5.32 15.01 7.35
C ALA A 41 -5.26 14.59 5.88
N THR A 42 -6.05 15.25 5.02
CA THR A 42 -6.06 15.02 3.58
C THR A 42 -4.71 15.38 2.96
N LEU A 43 -4.11 16.51 3.34
CA LEU A 43 -2.80 16.92 2.84
C LEU A 43 -1.72 15.90 3.19
N PHE A 44 -1.64 15.49 4.46
CA PHE A 44 -0.67 14.49 4.90
C PHE A 44 -0.86 13.15 4.20
N GLN A 45 -2.10 12.66 4.13
CA GLN A 45 -2.42 11.41 3.43
C GLN A 45 -2.02 11.47 1.95
N ARG A 46 -2.31 12.57 1.26
CA ARG A 46 -1.93 12.74 -0.15
C ARG A 46 -0.42 12.82 -0.33
N ASN A 47 0.27 13.57 0.52
CA ASN A 47 1.72 13.67 0.48
C ASN A 47 2.39 12.29 0.68
N SER A 48 2.00 11.55 1.72
CA SER A 48 2.54 10.20 1.98
C SER A 48 2.25 9.25 0.82
N SER A 49 1.04 9.32 0.24
CA SER A 49 0.68 8.50 -0.92
C SER A 49 1.51 8.82 -2.15
N VAL A 50 1.78 10.11 -2.42
CA VAL A 50 2.62 10.53 -3.55
C VAL A 50 4.06 10.03 -3.37
N ILE A 51 4.65 10.25 -2.20
CA ILE A 51 6.03 9.81 -1.93
C ILE A 51 6.17 8.29 -2.11
N LEU A 52 5.25 7.52 -1.53
CA LEU A 52 5.27 6.05 -1.66
C LEU A 52 5.06 5.62 -3.12
N GLY A 53 4.20 6.33 -3.87
CA GLY A 53 4.00 6.10 -5.31
C GLY A 53 5.24 6.38 -6.13
N LEU A 54 6.00 7.44 -5.81
CA LEU A 54 7.28 7.74 -6.47
C LEU A 54 8.31 6.63 -6.25
N TYR A 55 8.39 6.09 -5.03
CA TYR A 55 9.27 4.97 -4.72
C TYR A 55 8.87 3.71 -5.48
N ALA A 56 7.58 3.40 -5.54
CA ALA A 56 7.08 2.25 -6.28
C ALA A 56 7.34 2.37 -7.80
N LEU A 57 7.17 3.57 -8.38
CA LEU A 57 7.49 3.82 -9.79
C LEU A 57 8.99 3.73 -10.06
N THR A 58 9.83 4.22 -9.13
CA THR A 58 11.28 4.10 -9.25
C THR A 58 11.73 2.64 -9.18
N ASP A 59 11.11 1.84 -8.30
CA ASP A 59 11.36 0.39 -8.19
C ASP A 59 11.07 -0.31 -9.54
N MET A 60 9.94 -0.01 -10.16
CA MET A 60 9.64 -0.51 -11.50
C MET A 60 10.62 0.00 -12.55
N GLY A 61 10.94 1.29 -12.52
CA GLY A 61 11.91 1.90 -13.43
C GLY A 61 13.27 1.22 -13.37
N ILE A 62 13.79 0.96 -12.17
CA ILE A 62 15.09 0.31 -11.97
C ILE A 62 15.04 -1.16 -12.41
N HIS A 63 14.09 -1.94 -11.90
CA HIS A 63 14.14 -3.40 -12.03
C HIS A 63 13.49 -3.92 -13.31
N TYR A 64 12.56 -3.17 -13.90
CA TYR A 64 11.88 -3.54 -15.14
C TYR A 64 12.40 -2.76 -16.36
N ASP A 65 12.53 -1.42 -16.25
CA ASP A 65 12.94 -0.56 -17.36
C ASP A 65 14.48 -0.35 -17.42
N GLY A 66 15.21 -0.79 -16.40
CA GLY A 66 16.68 -0.71 -16.34
C GLY A 66 17.23 0.68 -16.07
N TRP A 67 16.47 1.54 -15.37
CA TRP A 67 16.90 2.88 -14.97
C TRP A 67 18.22 2.85 -14.20
N LYS A 68 19.06 3.83 -14.50
CA LYS A 68 20.28 4.14 -13.77
C LYS A 68 19.99 5.29 -12.80
N LEU A 69 20.95 5.57 -11.92
CA LEU A 69 20.83 6.68 -10.97
C LEU A 69 20.44 8.00 -11.65
N ALA A 70 21.02 8.29 -12.84
CA ALA A 70 20.69 9.51 -13.57
C ALA A 70 19.22 9.56 -14.04
N ASP A 71 18.64 8.41 -14.41
CA ASP A 71 17.23 8.34 -14.82
C ASP A 71 16.31 8.53 -13.60
N ALA A 72 16.65 7.92 -12.47
CA ALA A 72 15.95 8.11 -11.21
C ALA A 72 16.04 9.55 -10.73
N ALA A 73 17.22 10.20 -10.83
CA ALA A 73 17.40 11.61 -10.48
C ALA A 73 16.53 12.50 -11.37
N ALA A 74 16.55 12.31 -12.68
CA ALA A 74 15.70 13.06 -13.61
C ALA A 74 14.21 12.90 -13.29
N PHE A 75 13.78 11.68 -12.91
CA PHE A 75 12.41 11.42 -12.50
C PHE A 75 12.04 12.18 -11.22
N PHE A 76 12.84 12.07 -10.16
CA PHE A 76 12.57 12.77 -8.89
C PHE A 76 12.59 14.29 -9.03
N HIS A 77 13.49 14.82 -9.85
CA HIS A 77 13.55 16.27 -10.15
C HIS A 77 12.23 16.80 -10.74
N THR A 78 11.52 16.01 -11.56
CA THR A 78 10.21 16.43 -12.10
C THR A 78 9.16 16.65 -11.02
N TYR A 79 9.33 16.04 -9.84
CA TYR A 79 8.45 16.18 -8.68
C TYR A 79 9.00 17.11 -7.59
N GLY A 80 10.08 17.87 -7.91
CA GLY A 80 10.65 18.85 -7.01
C GLY A 80 11.56 18.27 -5.92
N ILE A 81 11.92 17.01 -5.98
CA ILE A 81 12.93 16.37 -5.12
C ILE A 81 14.27 16.52 -5.84
N THR A 82 15.11 17.48 -5.41
CA THR A 82 16.31 17.91 -6.13
C THR A 82 17.62 17.69 -5.38
N ASP A 83 17.56 17.08 -4.20
CA ASP A 83 18.76 16.72 -3.44
C ASP A 83 19.32 15.39 -3.94
N ASP A 84 20.40 15.46 -4.73
CA ASP A 84 21.00 14.31 -5.39
C ASP A 84 21.51 13.27 -4.40
N ALA A 85 22.00 13.67 -3.21
CA ALA A 85 22.44 12.72 -2.19
C ALA A 85 21.27 11.89 -1.65
N THR A 86 20.15 12.53 -1.36
CA THR A 86 18.92 11.84 -0.95
C THR A 86 18.41 10.90 -2.05
N ILE A 87 18.51 11.30 -3.32
CA ILE A 87 18.07 10.45 -4.45
C ILE A 87 18.99 9.22 -4.60
N GLU A 88 20.30 9.39 -4.42
CA GLU A 88 21.26 8.27 -4.43
C GLU A 88 20.95 7.27 -3.31
N ASP A 89 20.70 7.75 -2.08
CA ASP A 89 20.30 6.90 -0.95
C ASP A 89 19.02 6.12 -1.24
N ILE A 90 18.02 6.77 -1.84
CA ILE A 90 16.75 6.11 -2.24
C ILE A 90 17.02 5.06 -3.34
N TYR A 91 17.85 5.38 -4.32
CA TYR A 91 18.20 4.49 -5.41
C TYR A 91 18.89 3.23 -4.91
N ASP A 92 19.88 3.37 -4.03
CA ASP A 92 20.60 2.26 -3.42
C ASP A 92 19.69 1.38 -2.55
N LEU A 93 18.79 2.01 -1.79
CA LEU A 93 17.80 1.31 -0.98
C LEU A 93 16.86 0.46 -1.83
N ILE A 94 16.42 0.98 -2.98
CA ILE A 94 15.52 0.26 -3.88
C ILE A 94 16.25 -0.90 -4.60
N ILE A 95 17.51 -0.70 -5.00
CA ILE A 95 18.34 -1.79 -5.58
C ILE A 95 18.51 -2.94 -4.58
N ALA A 96 18.67 -2.62 -3.31
CA ALA A 96 18.94 -3.63 -2.27
C ALA A 96 17.74 -4.56 -2.00
N ASP A 97 16.49 -4.10 -2.22
CA ASP A 97 15.28 -4.92 -1.99
C ASP A 97 14.25 -4.71 -3.12
N PRO A 98 14.40 -5.45 -4.24
CA PRO A 98 13.51 -5.34 -5.40
C PRO A 98 12.06 -5.64 -5.07
N ALA A 99 11.15 -4.84 -5.63
CA ALA A 99 9.70 -4.92 -5.46
C ALA A 99 9.22 -4.65 -4.01
N ASN A 100 10.07 -4.14 -3.13
CA ASN A 100 9.69 -3.84 -1.76
C ASN A 100 8.57 -2.79 -1.72
N TYR A 101 8.77 -1.66 -2.37
CA TYR A 101 7.79 -0.57 -2.36
C TYR A 101 6.50 -0.89 -3.11
N LEU A 102 6.53 -1.86 -4.03
CA LEU A 102 5.32 -2.38 -4.68
C LEU A 102 4.41 -3.10 -3.67
N LYS A 103 4.96 -3.83 -2.71
CA LYS A 103 4.18 -4.48 -1.64
C LYS A 103 3.34 -3.46 -0.87
N TYR A 104 3.94 -2.31 -0.53
CA TYR A 104 3.28 -1.23 0.19
C TYR A 104 2.25 -0.51 -0.67
N TYR A 105 2.68 0.03 -1.83
CA TYR A 105 1.83 0.93 -2.60
C TYR A 105 0.75 0.20 -3.38
N ILE A 106 1.09 -0.87 -4.10
CA ILE A 106 0.09 -1.67 -4.83
C ILE A 106 -0.86 -2.34 -3.84
N GLY A 107 -0.33 -2.90 -2.74
CA GLY A 107 -1.17 -3.45 -1.68
C GLY A 107 -2.17 -2.42 -1.10
N TYR A 108 -1.72 -1.18 -0.88
CA TYR A 108 -2.60 -0.08 -0.47
C TYR A 108 -3.68 0.22 -1.51
N LEU A 109 -3.33 0.31 -2.80
CA LEU A 109 -4.30 0.56 -3.87
C LEU A 109 -5.34 -0.57 -3.97
N GLU A 110 -4.93 -1.81 -3.82
CA GLU A 110 -5.81 -2.98 -3.79
C GLU A 110 -6.83 -2.90 -2.63
N PHE A 111 -6.40 -2.46 -1.44
CA PHE A 111 -7.33 -2.22 -0.32
C PHE A 111 -8.29 -1.07 -0.59
N LEU A 112 -7.87 -0.02 -1.27
CA LEU A 112 -8.78 1.07 -1.68
C LEU A 112 -9.82 0.58 -2.69
N GLU A 113 -9.42 -0.21 -3.67
CA GLU A 113 -10.34 -0.79 -4.66
C GLU A 113 -11.31 -1.78 -3.99
N LEU A 114 -10.80 -2.64 -3.10
CA LEU A 114 -11.63 -3.56 -2.33
C LEU A 114 -12.67 -2.81 -1.47
N LYS A 115 -12.27 -1.70 -0.85
CA LYS A 115 -13.18 -0.84 -0.09
C LYS A 115 -14.23 -0.19 -0.98
N LYS A 116 -13.83 0.33 -2.13
CA LYS A 116 -14.76 0.91 -3.11
C LYS A 116 -15.80 -0.12 -3.55
N ASN A 117 -15.36 -1.33 -3.89
CA ASN A 117 -16.24 -2.44 -4.24
C ASN A 117 -17.19 -2.82 -3.09
N ALA A 118 -16.73 -2.72 -1.84
CA ALA A 118 -17.59 -2.93 -0.66
C ALA A 118 -18.66 -1.85 -0.51
N VAL A 119 -18.29 -0.58 -0.74
CA VAL A 119 -19.26 0.53 -0.72
C VAL A 119 -20.32 0.32 -1.80
N ASP A 120 -19.90 0.02 -3.04
CA ASP A 120 -20.81 -0.17 -4.17
C ASP A 120 -21.74 -1.37 -3.95
N LYS A 121 -21.23 -2.46 -3.39
CA LYS A 121 -21.98 -3.71 -3.24
C LYS A 121 -22.91 -3.72 -2.01
N TRP A 122 -22.49 -3.08 -0.92
CA TRP A 122 -23.25 -3.08 0.34
C TRP A 122 -24.17 -1.86 0.49
N GLY A 123 -23.95 -0.81 -0.30
CA GLY A 123 -24.78 0.40 -0.28
C GLY A 123 -24.95 0.95 1.13
N ASP A 124 -26.20 1.18 1.56
CA ASP A 124 -26.53 1.70 2.89
C ASP A 124 -26.10 0.80 4.06
N ASN A 125 -25.77 -0.47 3.78
CA ASN A 125 -25.25 -1.40 4.77
C ASN A 125 -23.73 -1.35 4.91
N PHE A 126 -23.03 -0.47 4.18
CA PHE A 126 -21.61 -0.29 4.33
C PHE A 126 -21.30 0.44 5.65
N THR A 127 -20.37 -0.12 6.41
CA THR A 127 -19.69 0.58 7.49
C THR A 127 -18.19 0.24 7.44
N GLN A 128 -17.36 1.18 7.87
CA GLN A 128 -15.91 0.97 7.95
C GLN A 128 -15.58 -0.26 8.80
N MET A 129 -16.27 -0.41 9.93
CA MET A 129 -16.09 -1.56 10.84
C MET A 129 -16.44 -2.89 10.15
N ARG A 130 -17.54 -2.95 9.42
CA ARG A 130 -17.96 -4.13 8.68
C ARG A 130 -16.91 -4.51 7.62
N PHE A 131 -16.40 -3.51 6.89
CA PHE A 131 -15.38 -3.73 5.88
C PHE A 131 -14.08 -4.28 6.51
N HIS A 132 -13.58 -3.60 7.56
CA HIS A 132 -12.37 -4.05 8.24
C HIS A 132 -12.53 -5.47 8.82
N LYS A 133 -13.65 -5.73 9.45
CA LYS A 133 -13.92 -7.07 10.00
C LYS A 133 -13.93 -8.13 8.89
N ALA A 134 -14.62 -7.89 7.78
CA ALA A 134 -14.69 -8.85 6.67
C ALA A 134 -13.31 -9.16 6.08
N VAL A 135 -12.47 -8.13 5.89
CA VAL A 135 -11.09 -8.29 5.40
C VAL A 135 -10.22 -9.08 6.39
N LEU A 136 -10.28 -8.72 7.67
CA LEU A 136 -9.47 -9.36 8.72
C LEU A 136 -9.91 -10.79 9.02
N ASP A 137 -11.20 -11.10 8.88
CA ASP A 137 -11.72 -12.47 9.04
C ASP A 137 -11.19 -13.39 7.92
N VAL A 138 -11.02 -12.89 6.69
CA VAL A 138 -10.35 -13.64 5.61
C VAL A 138 -8.86 -13.77 5.91
N GLY A 139 -8.23 -12.69 6.34
CA GLY A 139 -6.80 -12.61 6.64
C GLY A 139 -5.89 -12.65 5.42
N PRO A 140 -4.56 -12.82 5.62
CA PRO A 140 -3.60 -12.76 4.53
C PRO A 140 -3.87 -13.79 3.44
N ALA A 141 -4.10 -13.29 2.22
CA ALA A 141 -4.32 -14.06 1.00
C ALA A 141 -4.05 -13.15 -0.22
N SER A 142 -4.12 -13.69 -1.44
CA SER A 142 -4.14 -12.87 -2.65
C SER A 142 -5.44 -12.04 -2.71
N PHE A 143 -5.39 -10.86 -3.32
CA PHE A 143 -6.55 -9.97 -3.37
C PHE A 143 -7.75 -10.58 -4.09
N ASP A 144 -7.53 -11.40 -5.12
CA ASP A 144 -8.61 -12.16 -5.80
C ASP A 144 -9.35 -13.08 -4.83
N VAL A 145 -8.61 -13.74 -3.94
CA VAL A 145 -9.19 -14.61 -2.90
C VAL A 145 -9.94 -13.76 -1.87
N ILE A 146 -9.32 -12.66 -1.39
CA ILE A 146 -9.95 -11.77 -0.41
C ILE A 146 -11.28 -11.23 -0.95
N GLN A 147 -11.28 -10.70 -2.17
CA GLN A 147 -12.47 -10.17 -2.83
C GLN A 147 -13.59 -11.22 -2.91
N LYS A 148 -13.26 -12.46 -3.23
CA LYS A 148 -14.22 -13.55 -3.33
C LYS A 148 -14.89 -13.89 -1.99
N TYR A 149 -14.15 -13.75 -0.88
CA TYR A 149 -14.66 -14.12 0.44
C TYR A 149 -15.27 -12.94 1.22
N VAL A 150 -14.78 -11.73 1.05
CA VAL A 150 -15.35 -10.52 1.66
C VAL A 150 -16.79 -10.26 1.18
N PHE A 151 -17.11 -10.66 -0.03
CA PHE A 151 -18.42 -10.39 -0.66
C PHE A 151 -19.35 -11.61 -0.73
N LYS A 152 -19.04 -12.68 -0.05
CA LYS A 152 -19.99 -13.77 0.17
C LYS A 152 -21.04 -13.38 1.21
#